data_c3822124cf03da447e75b17768368fee
#
_entry.id   c3822124cf03da447e75b17768368fee
#
_cell.length_a   1.000
_cell.length_b   1.000
_cell.length_c   1.000
_cell.angle_alpha   90.00
_cell.angle_beta   90.00
_cell.angle_gamma   90.00
#
_symmetry.space_group_name_H-M   'P 1'
#
loop_
_entity.id
_entity.type
_entity.pdbx_description
1 polymer ?
#
loop_
_entity_poly.entity_id
_entity_poly.type
_entity_poly.pdbx_seq_one_letter_code
_entity_poly.pdbx_strand_id
1 'polypeptide(L)'
;MSKIMAIVSFKLPQKQTLDQATAMFQATSPKYLNMPGLLRKNYFLTEDGMRAGGVYLWESRQAAERVYTTEWKAFVKSKYGNDPEIVFVDTPLLVDNERGRISSL
;
A
#
# COMPACT_ATOMS: atom_id res chain seq x y z
N MET A 1 -7.11 19.69 4.14
CA MET A 1 -6.62 18.53 4.90
C MET A 1 -5.33 18.02 4.30
N SER A 2 -4.44 17.58 5.15
CA SER A 2 -3.15 17.08 4.69
C SER A 2 -3.25 15.68 4.11
N LYS A 3 -2.53 15.43 3.04
CA LYS A 3 -2.35 14.09 2.54
C LYS A 3 -1.54 13.27 3.54
N ILE A 4 -1.75 11.97 3.55
CA ILE A 4 -1.04 11.07 4.43
C ILE A 4 -0.57 9.84 3.65
N MET A 5 0.55 9.29 4.05
CA MET A 5 1.07 8.06 3.46
C MET A 5 0.89 6.93 4.46
N ALA A 6 0.53 5.77 3.96
CA ALA A 6 0.45 4.56 4.77
C ALA A 6 1.40 3.52 4.19
N ILE A 7 2.22 2.95 5.05
CA ILE A 7 3.11 1.85 4.69
C ILE A 7 2.49 0.61 5.32
N VAL A 8 1.99 -0.27 4.46
CA VAL A 8 1.37 -1.53 4.86
C VAL A 8 2.33 -2.66 4.52
N SER A 9 2.67 -3.48 5.50
CA SER A 9 3.57 -4.60 5.26
C SER A 9 3.10 -5.84 6.02
N PHE A 10 3.44 -7.01 5.51
CA PHE A 10 3.12 -8.28 6.13
C PHE A 10 4.19 -9.32 5.79
N LYS A 11 4.36 -10.26 6.71
CA LYS A 11 5.24 -11.42 6.47
C LYS A 11 4.57 -12.37 5.49
N LEU A 12 5.35 -12.99 4.65
CA LEU A 12 4.91 -14.04 3.75
C LEU A 12 5.22 -15.40 4.40
N PRO A 13 4.33 -16.41 4.23
CA PRO A 13 4.58 -17.74 4.79
C PRO A 13 5.78 -18.44 4.15
N GLN A 14 6.06 -18.11 2.88
CA GLN A 14 7.17 -18.66 2.11
C GLN A 14 7.79 -17.56 1.28
N LYS A 15 9.08 -17.71 1.01
CA LYS A 15 9.79 -16.79 0.11
C LYS A 15 9.11 -16.76 -1.26
N GLN A 16 8.93 -15.55 -1.79
CA GLN A 16 8.35 -15.33 -3.11
C GLN A 16 9.38 -14.73 -4.05
N THR A 17 9.32 -15.13 -5.31
CA THR A 17 10.05 -14.43 -6.37
C THR A 17 9.28 -13.18 -6.79
N LEU A 18 9.96 -12.28 -7.48
CA LEU A 18 9.30 -11.09 -8.00
C LEU A 18 8.13 -11.43 -8.92
N ASP A 19 8.29 -12.44 -9.79
CA ASP A 19 7.21 -12.87 -10.69
C ASP A 19 6.01 -13.42 -9.92
N GLN A 20 6.26 -14.22 -8.87
CA GLN A 20 5.19 -14.76 -8.03
C GLN A 20 4.45 -13.63 -7.30
N ALA A 21 5.18 -12.69 -6.73
CA ALA A 21 4.59 -11.53 -6.03
C ALA A 21 3.77 -10.68 -7.00
N THR A 22 4.29 -10.42 -8.19
CA THR A 22 3.59 -9.66 -9.22
C THR A 22 2.23 -10.27 -9.56
N ALA A 23 2.19 -11.60 -9.72
CA ALA A 23 0.93 -12.30 -9.98
C ALA A 23 -0.07 -12.13 -8.84
N MET A 24 0.39 -12.24 -7.59
CA MET A 24 -0.47 -12.02 -6.41
C MET A 24 -1.02 -10.57 -6.40
N PHE A 25 -0.17 -9.59 -6.68
CA PHE A 25 -0.56 -8.18 -6.69
C PHE A 25 -1.54 -7.86 -7.82
N GLN A 26 -1.33 -8.43 -8.99
CA GLN A 26 -2.26 -8.27 -10.11
C GLN A 26 -3.66 -8.79 -9.79
N ALA A 27 -3.76 -9.82 -8.98
CA ALA A 27 -5.06 -10.36 -8.56
C ALA A 27 -5.84 -9.40 -7.67
N THR A 28 -5.15 -8.56 -6.88
CA THR A 28 -5.80 -7.64 -5.94
C THR A 28 -5.85 -6.20 -6.46
N SER A 29 -5.01 -5.82 -7.41
CA SER A 29 -4.89 -4.43 -7.85
C SER A 29 -6.17 -3.80 -8.39
N PRO A 30 -7.06 -4.51 -9.10
CA PRO A 30 -8.30 -3.89 -9.57
C PRO A 30 -9.17 -3.32 -8.45
N LYS A 31 -9.09 -3.89 -7.25
CA LYS A 31 -9.83 -3.41 -6.08
C LYS A 31 -9.47 -1.95 -5.72
N TYR A 32 -8.23 -1.57 -5.99
CA TYR A 32 -7.71 -0.26 -5.59
C TYR A 32 -7.80 0.78 -6.70
N LEU A 33 -8.04 0.37 -7.93
CA LEU A 33 -8.20 1.30 -9.04
C LEU A 33 -9.46 2.12 -8.84
N ASN A 34 -9.33 3.45 -8.91
CA ASN A 34 -10.43 4.40 -8.69
C ASN A 34 -11.04 4.34 -7.29
N MET A 35 -10.32 3.81 -6.32
CA MET A 35 -10.78 3.78 -4.93
C MET A 35 -10.86 5.20 -4.37
N PRO A 36 -12.01 5.60 -3.79
CA PRO A 36 -12.17 6.97 -3.28
C PRO A 36 -11.12 7.34 -2.24
N GLY A 37 -10.47 8.49 -2.43
CA GLY A 37 -9.47 9.01 -1.52
C GLY A 37 -8.07 8.44 -1.69
N LEU A 38 -7.91 7.36 -2.44
CA LEU A 38 -6.60 6.80 -2.73
C LEU A 38 -6.03 7.48 -3.97
N LEU A 39 -4.91 8.18 -3.81
CA LEU A 39 -4.26 8.89 -4.91
C LEU A 39 -3.35 7.98 -5.72
N ARG A 40 -2.61 7.13 -5.05
CA ARG A 40 -1.79 6.09 -5.69
C ARG A 40 -1.31 5.07 -4.67
N LYS A 41 -0.95 3.91 -5.18
CA LYS A 41 -0.41 2.80 -4.39
C LYS A 41 0.69 2.12 -5.19
N ASN A 42 1.81 1.87 -4.52
CA ASN A 42 2.85 1.01 -5.05
C ASN A 42 2.89 -0.26 -4.21
N TYR A 43 2.84 -1.41 -4.86
CA TYR A 43 3.13 -2.67 -4.20
C TYR A 43 4.64 -2.86 -4.07
N PHE A 44 5.07 -3.59 -3.06
CA PHE A 44 6.48 -3.93 -2.91
C PHE A 44 6.69 -5.36 -2.44
N LEU A 45 7.84 -5.89 -2.75
CA LEU A 45 8.38 -7.13 -2.23
C LEU A 45 9.79 -6.82 -1.71
N THR A 46 10.11 -7.27 -0.50
CA THR A 46 11.47 -7.10 0.02
C THR A 46 12.45 -7.97 -0.78
N GLU A 47 13.71 -7.56 -0.81
CA GLU A 47 14.74 -8.26 -1.61
C GLU A 47 14.89 -9.71 -1.20
N ASP A 48 14.71 -10.04 0.08
CA ASP A 48 14.76 -11.42 0.55
C ASP A 48 13.51 -12.22 0.21
N GLY A 49 12.48 -11.58 -0.34
CA GLY A 49 11.24 -12.25 -0.74
C GLY A 49 10.33 -12.67 0.41
N MET A 50 10.62 -12.23 1.65
CA MET A 50 9.90 -12.70 2.84
C MET A 50 8.83 -11.75 3.34
N ARG A 51 8.82 -10.49 2.89
CA ARG A 51 7.80 -9.51 3.25
C ARG A 51 7.30 -8.80 2.01
N ALA A 52 6.03 -8.44 2.04
CA ALA A 52 5.40 -7.71 0.95
C ALA A 52 4.44 -6.67 1.51
N GLY A 53 3.93 -5.82 0.66
CA GLY A 53 2.97 -4.83 1.07
C GLY A 53 2.72 -3.77 0.02
N GLY A 54 2.33 -2.60 0.50
CA GLY A 54 2.08 -1.46 -0.36
C GLY A 54 2.39 -0.15 0.33
N VAL A 55 2.79 0.81 -0.47
CA VAL A 55 2.93 2.21 -0.05
C VAL A 55 1.78 2.97 -0.66
N TYR A 56 0.93 3.53 0.17
CA TYR A 56 -0.32 4.20 -0.22
C TYR A 56 -0.20 5.69 0.02
N LEU A 57 -0.63 6.49 -0.94
CA LEU A 57 -0.81 7.92 -0.75
C LEU A 57 -2.30 8.22 -0.72
N TRP A 58 -2.78 8.75 0.39
CA TRP A 58 -4.19 9.06 0.62
C TRP A 58 -4.41 10.57 0.65
N GLU A 59 -5.57 11.01 0.19
CA GLU A 59 -5.94 12.43 0.29
C GLU A 59 -6.14 12.88 1.73
N SER A 60 -6.47 11.95 2.65
CA SER A 60 -6.64 12.22 4.06
C SER A 60 -6.55 10.94 4.88
N ARG A 61 -6.27 11.08 6.18
CA ARG A 61 -6.30 9.94 7.11
C ARG A 61 -7.68 9.30 7.18
N GLN A 62 -8.74 10.11 7.14
CA GLN A 62 -10.11 9.61 7.16
C GLN A 62 -10.38 8.67 5.99
N ALA A 63 -9.92 9.04 4.79
CA ALA A 63 -10.08 8.20 3.61
C ALA A 63 -9.39 6.85 3.80
N ALA A 64 -8.17 6.85 4.35
CA ALA A 64 -7.44 5.63 4.65
C ALA A 64 -8.17 4.76 5.68
N GLU A 65 -8.67 5.36 6.74
CA GLU A 65 -9.35 4.62 7.81
C GLU A 65 -10.64 3.97 7.36
N ARG A 66 -11.31 4.52 6.35
CA ARG A 66 -12.50 3.87 5.75
C ARG A 66 -12.16 2.55 5.08
N VAL A 67 -10.93 2.36 4.65
CA VAL A 67 -10.47 1.15 3.94
C VAL A 67 -9.84 0.16 4.90
N TYR A 68 -9.03 0.64 5.84
CA TYR A 68 -8.27 -0.23 6.75
C TYR A 68 -9.11 -0.73 7.93
N THR A 69 -10.23 -1.36 7.60
CA THR A 69 -11.17 -1.94 8.56
C THR A 69 -10.71 -3.31 9.03
N THR A 70 -11.39 -3.86 10.02
CA THR A 70 -11.16 -5.25 10.47
C THR A 70 -11.37 -6.23 9.32
N GLU A 71 -12.38 -6.01 8.48
CA GLU A 71 -12.67 -6.84 7.31
C GLU A 71 -11.54 -6.77 6.28
N TRP A 72 -11.00 -5.58 6.03
CA TRP A 72 -9.88 -5.43 5.11
C TRP A 72 -8.63 -6.14 5.61
N LYS A 73 -8.34 -6.02 6.92
CA LYS A 73 -7.20 -6.72 7.54
C LYS A 73 -7.35 -8.22 7.44
N ALA A 74 -8.56 -8.73 7.65
CA ALA A 74 -8.86 -10.16 7.49
C ALA A 74 -8.69 -10.60 6.03
N PHE A 75 -9.10 -9.76 5.07
CA PHE A 75 -8.89 -10.02 3.64
C PHE A 75 -7.39 -10.14 3.32
N VAL A 76 -6.58 -9.21 3.81
CA VAL A 76 -5.11 -9.25 3.59
C VAL A 76 -4.53 -10.53 4.17
N LYS A 77 -4.90 -10.87 5.39
CA LYS A 77 -4.44 -12.10 6.04
C LYS A 77 -4.83 -13.35 5.24
N SER A 78 -6.05 -13.39 4.72
CA SER A 78 -6.51 -14.54 3.93
C SER A 78 -5.76 -14.66 2.60
N LYS A 79 -5.36 -13.56 1.98
CA LYS A 79 -4.67 -13.55 0.71
C LYS A 79 -3.17 -13.82 0.84
N TYR A 80 -2.54 -13.30 1.89
CA TYR A 80 -1.08 -13.29 2.01
C TYR A 80 -0.56 -14.08 3.19
N GLY A 81 -1.43 -14.57 4.07
CA GLY A 81 -1.09 -15.52 5.13
C GLY A 81 -0.82 -14.93 6.50
N ASN A 82 -0.64 -13.62 6.63
CA ASN A 82 -0.35 -12.96 7.91
C ASN A 82 -1.08 -11.62 8.03
N ASP A 83 -1.23 -11.15 9.25
CA ASP A 83 -1.83 -9.85 9.52
C ASP A 83 -0.96 -8.71 8.96
N PRO A 84 -1.57 -7.66 8.40
CA PRO A 84 -0.83 -6.49 7.97
C PRO A 84 -0.42 -5.62 9.16
N GLU A 85 0.74 -5.01 9.05
CA GLU A 85 1.20 -3.93 9.92
C GLU A 85 1.02 -2.63 9.13
N ILE A 86 0.44 -1.61 9.76
CA ILE A 86 0.16 -0.33 9.10
C ILE A 86 0.86 0.77 9.86
N VAL A 87 1.69 1.53 9.17
CA VAL A 87 2.36 2.71 9.71
C VAL A 87 1.91 3.91 8.90
N PHE A 88 1.29 4.88 9.58
CA PHE A 88 0.97 6.17 8.97
C PHE A 88 2.12 7.12 9.14
N VAL A 89 2.44 7.86 8.10
CA VAL A 89 3.46 8.91 8.12
C VAL A 89 2.93 10.15 7.40
N ASP A 90 3.29 11.31 7.92
CA ASP A 90 2.99 12.55 7.21
C ASP A 90 3.91 12.67 6.00
N THR A 91 3.40 13.28 4.94
CA THR A 91 4.17 13.48 3.71
C THR A 91 3.93 14.92 3.23
N PRO A 92 4.60 15.90 3.85
CA PRO A 92 4.32 17.31 3.56
C PRO A 92 4.86 17.79 2.23
N LEU A 93 5.83 17.10 1.66
CA LEU A 93 6.52 17.56 0.47
C LEU A 93 6.81 16.42 -0.48
N LEU A 94 6.54 16.63 -1.75
CA LEU A 94 6.81 15.66 -2.82
C LEU A 94 7.80 16.27 -3.80
N VAL A 95 8.87 15.54 -4.09
CA VAL A 95 9.74 15.81 -5.23
C VAL A 95 9.36 14.83 -6.33
N ASP A 96 8.82 15.33 -7.42
CA ASP A 96 8.30 14.53 -8.52
C ASP A 96 9.15 14.78 -9.76
N ASN A 97 10.12 13.91 -10.00
CA ASN A 97 11.03 14.02 -11.13
C ASN A 97 10.40 13.56 -12.45
N GLU A 98 9.29 12.80 -12.39
CA GLU A 98 8.56 12.45 -13.61
C GLU A 98 7.88 13.68 -14.21
N ARG A 99 7.41 14.59 -13.37
CA ARG A 99 6.76 15.85 -13.77
C ARG A 99 7.67 17.07 -13.62
N GLY A 100 8.87 16.87 -13.06
CA GLY A 100 9.84 17.91 -12.88
C GLY A 100 9.40 19.01 -11.94
N ARG A 101 8.75 18.66 -10.81
CA ARG A 101 8.26 19.68 -9.87
C ARG A 101 8.30 19.21 -8.43
N ILE A 102 8.32 20.22 -7.54
CA ILE A 102 8.17 20.03 -6.10
C ILE A 102 6.80 20.53 -5.70
N SER A 103 6.07 19.74 -4.92
CA SER A 103 4.70 20.06 -4.51
C SER A 103 4.53 19.94 -3.00
N SER A 104 3.83 20.89 -2.41
CA SER A 104 3.34 20.77 -1.03
C SER A 104 2.10 19.89 -1.05
N LEU A 105 2.02 18.98 -0.11
CA LEU A 105 0.90 18.03 -0.04
C LEU A 105 -0.03 18.27 1.14
#